data_0062f409f8b53fc1cb6875b05a757646
#
_entry.id   0062f409f8b53fc1cb6875b05a757646
#
_cell.length_a   1.000
_cell.length_b   1.000
_cell.length_c   1.000
_cell.angle_alpha   90.00
_cell.angle_beta   90.00
_cell.angle_gamma   90.00
#
_symmetry.space_group_name_H-M   'P 1'
#
loop_
_entity.id
_entity.type
_entity.pdbx_description
1 polymer ?
#
loop_
_entity_poly.entity_id
_entity_poly.type
_entity_poly.pdbx_seq_one_letter_code
_entity_poly.pdbx_strand_id
1 'polypeptide(L)'
;GERLRCVVVTDFEKTSSTAVVDEVHDDEAGGAIGVFKALVECELGDQLDPVLMTGSTLLVDDDLSARFLERARSWVSERNLSIEFRDESMGRFHHIHGSGKDWAPRYYSTMVTEFFQEGMTRCLIGTRGLLGEGWDASRINVLVDLTTVTTSMSINQLRGRSMRLDKLWPEK
;
A
#
# COMPACT_ATOMS: atom_id res chain seq x y z
N GLY A 1 -15.33 10.62 7.26
CA GLY A 1 -14.82 9.93 6.18
C GLY A 1 -13.66 10.49 5.38
N GLU A 2 -13.63 11.77 5.02
CA GLU A 2 -12.60 12.32 4.10
C GLU A 2 -11.16 12.31 4.67
N ARG A 3 -11.00 12.25 5.98
CA ARG A 3 -9.69 12.31 6.65
C ARG A 3 -9.10 10.96 7.03
N LEU A 4 -9.78 9.83 6.75
CA LEU A 4 -9.25 8.52 7.07
C LEU A 4 -7.99 8.22 6.26
N ARG A 5 -6.91 7.87 6.95
CA ARG A 5 -5.64 7.40 6.39
C ARG A 5 -5.16 6.22 7.22
N CYS A 6 -5.59 5.03 6.81
CA CYS A 6 -5.28 3.77 7.45
C CYS A 6 -4.03 3.14 6.83
N VAL A 7 -3.14 2.66 7.65
CA VAL A 7 -2.02 1.83 7.22
C VAL A 7 -2.10 0.48 7.91
N VAL A 8 -2.02 -0.59 7.14
CA VAL A 8 -1.94 -1.96 7.63
C VAL A 8 -0.54 -2.49 7.35
N VAL A 9 0.15 -2.93 8.38
CA VAL A 9 1.52 -3.46 8.27
C VAL A 9 1.51 -4.94 8.63
N THR A 10 2.15 -5.74 7.76
CA THR A 10 2.34 -7.18 7.97
C THR A 10 3.83 -7.53 7.93
N ASP A 11 4.22 -8.72 8.40
CA ASP A 11 5.61 -9.19 8.32
C ASP A 11 6.03 -9.54 6.90
N PHE A 12 5.13 -10.18 6.14
CA PHE A 12 5.44 -10.80 4.85
C PHE A 12 4.40 -10.42 3.79
N GLU A 13 4.84 -10.48 2.53
CA GLU A 13 3.95 -10.37 1.37
C GLU A 13 3.03 -11.59 1.28
N LYS A 14 3.60 -12.78 1.42
CA LYS A 14 2.92 -14.09 1.45
C LYS A 14 3.45 -14.93 2.59
N THR A 15 2.64 -15.83 3.08
CA THR A 15 3.04 -16.82 4.10
C THR A 15 3.79 -18.02 3.52
N SER A 16 3.69 -18.30 2.21
CA SER A 16 4.50 -19.31 1.54
C SER A 16 5.07 -18.82 0.21
N SER A 17 6.28 -19.30 -0.13
CA SER A 17 7.10 -18.81 -1.24
C SER A 17 6.70 -19.28 -2.64
N THR A 18 5.55 -19.94 -2.81
CA THR A 18 5.20 -20.62 -4.06
C THR A 18 3.81 -20.37 -4.61
N ALA A 19 2.98 -19.56 -4.00
CA ALA A 19 1.63 -19.32 -4.51
C ALA A 19 1.63 -18.23 -5.59
N VAL A 20 1.29 -18.61 -6.80
CA VAL A 20 0.82 -17.71 -7.85
C VAL A 20 -0.41 -16.96 -7.31
N VAL A 21 -0.61 -15.72 -7.72
CA VAL A 21 -1.70 -14.84 -7.24
C VAL A 21 -3.10 -15.50 -7.35
N ASP A 22 -3.25 -16.50 -8.24
CA ASP A 22 -4.52 -17.22 -8.50
C ASP A 22 -4.84 -18.38 -7.54
N GLU A 23 -3.89 -18.86 -6.73
CA GLU A 23 -4.09 -20.05 -5.88
C GLU A 23 -3.87 -19.76 -4.39
N VAL A 24 -4.47 -18.70 -3.84
CA VAL A 24 -4.52 -18.56 -2.38
C VAL A 24 -5.73 -19.35 -1.88
N HIS A 25 -5.52 -20.60 -1.55
CA HIS A 25 -6.45 -21.34 -0.71
C HIS A 25 -6.44 -20.77 0.72
N ASP A 26 -7.57 -20.79 1.34
CA ASP A 26 -8.13 -20.14 2.51
C ASP A 26 -7.35 -20.21 3.84
N ASP A 27 -6.22 -20.90 3.92
CA ASP A 27 -5.57 -21.22 5.19
C ASP A 27 -4.33 -20.37 5.55
N GLU A 28 -3.95 -19.38 4.74
CA GLU A 28 -2.75 -18.58 4.97
C GLU A 28 -3.03 -17.07 5.17
N ALA A 29 -3.94 -16.76 6.05
CA ALA A 29 -4.50 -15.42 6.28
C ALA A 29 -3.56 -14.39 6.95
N GLY A 30 -2.24 -14.54 6.88
CA GLY A 30 -1.33 -13.66 7.62
C GLY A 30 -0.51 -12.68 6.78
N GLY A 31 -0.47 -12.82 5.45
CA GLY A 31 0.33 -11.98 4.56
C GLY A 31 -0.41 -10.74 4.05
N ALA A 32 0.35 -9.77 3.53
CA ALA A 32 -0.20 -8.53 3.00
C ALA A 32 -1.23 -8.77 1.88
N ILE A 33 -1.00 -9.76 1.00
CA ILE A 33 -1.92 -10.12 -0.09
C ILE A 33 -3.23 -10.67 0.46
N GLY A 34 -3.20 -11.52 1.49
CA GLY A 34 -4.42 -12.05 2.13
C GLY A 34 -5.27 -10.94 2.74
N VAL A 35 -4.63 -10.00 3.44
CA VAL A 35 -5.32 -8.83 4.01
C VAL A 35 -5.94 -7.96 2.92
N PHE A 36 -5.21 -7.71 1.83
CA PHE A 36 -5.72 -6.92 0.72
C PHE A 36 -6.93 -7.58 0.06
N LYS A 37 -6.86 -8.88 -0.25
CA LYS A 37 -7.98 -9.64 -0.83
C LYS A 37 -9.21 -9.61 0.07
N ALA A 38 -9.04 -9.81 1.37
CA ALA A 38 -10.15 -9.74 2.32
C ALA A 38 -10.80 -8.35 2.35
N LEU A 39 -10.03 -7.29 2.17
CA LEU A 39 -10.57 -5.92 2.11
C LEU A 39 -11.33 -5.66 0.82
N VAL A 40 -10.82 -6.03 -0.35
CA VAL A 40 -11.53 -5.79 -1.63
C VAL A 40 -12.77 -6.69 -1.80
N GLU A 41 -12.87 -7.77 -1.03
CA GLU A 41 -14.08 -8.62 -0.98
C GLU A 41 -15.14 -8.11 0.01
N CYS A 42 -14.75 -7.21 0.91
CA CYS A 42 -15.64 -6.64 1.92
C CYS A 42 -16.37 -5.42 1.37
N GLU A 43 -17.67 -5.29 1.66
CA GLU A 43 -18.49 -4.11 1.28
C GLU A 43 -17.89 -2.77 1.75
N LEU A 44 -17.14 -2.78 2.85
CA LEU A 44 -16.42 -1.60 3.33
C LEU A 44 -15.14 -1.32 2.55
N GLY A 45 -14.63 -2.29 1.81
CA GLY A 45 -13.41 -2.16 0.99
C GLY A 45 -13.57 -1.10 -0.07
N ASP A 46 -14.70 -1.07 -0.78
CA ASP A 46 -15.01 -0.07 -1.81
C ASP A 46 -14.93 1.37 -1.27
N GLN A 47 -15.18 1.57 0.03
CA GLN A 47 -15.06 2.88 0.67
C GLN A 47 -13.62 3.26 1.03
N LEU A 48 -12.72 2.28 1.05
CA LEU A 48 -11.33 2.46 1.45
C LEU A 48 -10.39 2.62 0.26
N ASP A 49 -10.82 2.18 -0.93
CA ASP A 49 -9.98 2.15 -2.14
C ASP A 49 -8.59 1.54 -1.82
N PRO A 50 -8.49 0.29 -1.34
CA PRO A 50 -7.26 -0.23 -0.79
C PRO A 50 -6.15 -0.34 -1.84
N VAL A 51 -4.93 -0.05 -1.43
CA VAL A 51 -3.72 -0.26 -2.21
C VAL A 51 -2.77 -1.12 -1.41
N LEU A 52 -2.25 -2.17 -2.03
CA LEU A 52 -1.16 -2.98 -1.47
C LEU A 52 0.15 -2.64 -2.16
N MET A 53 1.17 -2.43 -1.36
CA MET A 53 2.52 -2.16 -1.80
C MET A 53 3.52 -3.01 -1.03
N THR A 54 4.26 -3.85 -1.75
CA THR A 54 5.37 -4.64 -1.20
C THR A 54 6.66 -4.40 -1.99
N GLY A 55 7.72 -5.11 -1.65
CA GLY A 55 9.00 -5.02 -2.37
C GLY A 55 8.93 -5.50 -3.82
N SER A 56 7.88 -6.24 -4.21
CA SER A 56 7.75 -6.84 -5.56
C SER A 56 6.36 -6.66 -6.18
N THR A 57 5.34 -6.31 -5.39
CA THR A 57 3.93 -6.34 -5.80
C THR A 57 3.23 -5.02 -5.52
N LEU A 58 2.47 -4.54 -6.50
CA LEU A 58 1.60 -3.38 -6.38
C LEU A 58 0.19 -3.78 -6.85
N LEU A 59 -0.76 -3.88 -5.91
CA LEU A 59 -2.16 -4.15 -6.21
C LEU A 59 -3.01 -2.93 -5.86
N VAL A 60 -4.02 -2.70 -6.68
CA VAL A 60 -4.91 -1.56 -6.56
C VAL A 60 -6.34 -2.04 -6.73
N ASP A 61 -7.25 -1.54 -5.92
CA ASP A 61 -8.69 -1.78 -6.06
C ASP A 61 -9.18 -1.47 -7.47
N ASP A 62 -10.17 -2.22 -7.99
CA ASP A 62 -10.62 -2.08 -9.38
C ASP A 62 -11.22 -0.69 -9.67
N ASP A 63 -12.01 -0.14 -8.76
CA ASP A 63 -12.59 1.20 -8.89
C ASP A 63 -11.53 2.32 -8.89
N LEU A 64 -10.39 2.07 -8.26
CA LEU A 64 -9.28 3.03 -8.18
C LEU A 64 -8.33 2.94 -9.37
N SER A 65 -8.21 1.79 -10.05
CA SER A 65 -7.11 1.45 -10.96
C SER A 65 -6.89 2.47 -12.08
N ALA A 66 -7.95 2.90 -12.76
CA ALA A 66 -7.85 3.86 -13.87
C ALA A 66 -7.30 5.22 -13.40
N ARG A 67 -7.83 5.76 -12.31
CA ARG A 67 -7.39 7.02 -11.72
C ARG A 67 -5.95 6.93 -11.17
N PHE A 68 -5.62 5.78 -10.58
CA PHE A 68 -4.28 5.50 -10.10
C PHE A 68 -3.24 5.53 -11.23
N LEU A 69 -3.51 4.85 -12.34
CA LEU A 69 -2.61 4.80 -13.49
C LEU A 69 -2.45 6.15 -14.19
N GLU A 70 -3.52 6.92 -14.32
CA GLU A 70 -3.46 8.29 -14.86
C GLU A 70 -2.51 9.15 -14.00
N ARG A 71 -2.71 9.14 -12.69
CA ARG A 71 -1.86 9.90 -11.76
C ARG A 71 -0.41 9.38 -11.74
N ALA A 72 -0.21 8.06 -11.85
CA ALA A 72 1.12 7.46 -11.91
C ALA A 72 1.90 7.89 -13.15
N ARG A 73 1.25 7.93 -14.32
CA ARG A 73 1.88 8.43 -15.56
C ARG A 73 2.26 9.90 -15.44
N SER A 74 1.39 10.73 -14.87
CA SER A 74 1.69 12.15 -14.61
C SER A 74 2.88 12.29 -13.65
N TRP A 75 2.90 11.52 -12.55
CA TRP A 75 3.96 11.53 -11.55
C TRP A 75 5.34 11.17 -12.15
N VAL A 76 5.37 10.17 -13.03
CA VAL A 76 6.56 9.74 -13.77
C VAL A 76 7.04 10.83 -14.74
N SER A 77 6.11 11.43 -15.48
CA SER A 77 6.41 12.52 -16.43
C SER A 77 6.95 13.76 -15.70
N GLU A 78 6.33 14.18 -14.61
CA GLU A 78 6.76 15.33 -13.79
C GLU A 78 8.21 15.19 -13.29
N ARG A 79 8.70 13.96 -13.12
CA ARG A 79 10.03 13.64 -12.58
C ARG A 79 11.04 13.18 -13.63
N ASN A 80 10.64 13.16 -14.90
CA ASN A 80 11.45 12.67 -16.02
C ASN A 80 11.98 11.25 -15.77
N LEU A 81 11.18 10.37 -15.17
CA LEU A 81 11.53 8.98 -14.91
C LEU A 81 11.18 8.10 -16.12
N SER A 82 11.95 7.04 -16.31
CA SER A 82 11.72 6.03 -17.33
C SER A 82 11.01 4.83 -16.71
N ILE A 83 9.70 4.94 -16.56
CA ILE A 83 8.81 3.90 -16.04
C ILE A 83 7.61 3.76 -16.97
N GLU A 84 7.31 2.53 -17.35
CA GLU A 84 6.12 2.15 -18.10
C GLU A 84 5.25 1.26 -17.21
N PHE A 85 3.93 1.44 -17.30
CA PHE A 85 2.97 0.67 -16.52
C PHE A 85 2.17 -0.27 -17.43
N ARG A 86 2.05 -1.52 -17.00
CA ARG A 86 1.10 -2.50 -17.53
C ARG A 86 0.10 -2.81 -16.43
N ASP A 87 -1.15 -2.79 -16.80
CA ASP A 87 -2.28 -3.11 -15.95
C ASP A 87 -2.79 -4.52 -16.25
N GLU A 88 -3.03 -5.31 -15.23
CA GLU A 88 -3.57 -6.65 -15.32
C GLU A 88 -4.76 -6.78 -14.37
N SER A 89 -5.97 -6.88 -14.95
CA SER A 89 -7.19 -7.04 -14.16
C SER A 89 -7.26 -8.46 -13.57
N MET A 90 -7.51 -8.52 -12.27
CA MET A 90 -7.65 -9.74 -11.46
C MET A 90 -9.08 -9.86 -10.87
N GLY A 91 -10.08 -9.33 -11.55
CA GLY A 91 -11.46 -9.27 -11.07
C GLY A 91 -11.72 -8.02 -10.25
N ARG A 92 -11.75 -8.11 -8.92
CA ARG A 92 -12.01 -6.98 -8.02
C ARG A 92 -10.79 -6.09 -7.72
N PHE A 93 -9.66 -6.37 -8.33
CA PHE A 93 -8.45 -5.57 -8.20
C PHE A 93 -7.57 -5.71 -9.44
N HIS A 94 -6.59 -4.84 -9.54
CA HIS A 94 -5.60 -4.81 -10.61
C HIS A 94 -4.19 -5.01 -10.08
N HIS A 95 -3.40 -5.79 -10.79
CA HIS A 95 -1.96 -5.89 -10.57
C HIS A 95 -1.27 -4.88 -11.49
N ILE A 96 -0.62 -3.90 -10.90
CA ILE A 96 0.13 -2.88 -11.63
C ILE A 96 1.59 -3.31 -11.75
N HIS A 97 1.98 -3.66 -12.96
CA HIS A 97 3.36 -3.98 -13.29
C HIS A 97 4.07 -2.74 -13.80
N GLY A 98 5.22 -2.46 -13.25
CA GLY A 98 6.09 -1.43 -13.78
C GLY A 98 7.30 -2.05 -14.49
N SER A 99 7.85 -1.33 -15.44
CA SER A 99 9.08 -1.66 -16.15
C SER A 99 9.88 -0.39 -16.46
N GLY A 100 11.12 -0.55 -16.90
CA GLY A 100 12.01 0.57 -17.17
C GLY A 100 13.11 0.70 -16.14
N LYS A 101 14.12 1.52 -16.47
CA LYS A 101 15.35 1.65 -15.65
C LYS A 101 15.11 2.23 -14.26
N ASP A 102 14.02 2.98 -14.08
CA ASP A 102 13.69 3.64 -12.82
C ASP A 102 12.60 2.88 -12.03
N TRP A 103 12.11 1.73 -12.52
CA TRP A 103 11.21 0.90 -11.76
C TRP A 103 11.94 0.19 -10.63
N ALA A 104 11.86 0.75 -9.44
CA ALA A 104 12.51 0.24 -8.24
C ALA A 104 11.66 0.56 -6.99
N PRO A 105 11.74 -0.25 -5.92
CA PRO A 105 10.98 -0.06 -4.68
C PRO A 105 11.00 1.37 -4.15
N ARG A 106 12.15 2.03 -4.18
CA ARG A 106 12.30 3.43 -3.73
C ARG A 106 11.40 4.41 -4.48
N TYR A 107 11.20 4.22 -5.80
CA TYR A 107 10.39 5.14 -6.61
C TYR A 107 8.91 4.86 -6.46
N TYR A 108 8.49 3.60 -6.60
CA TYR A 108 7.06 3.32 -6.49
C TYR A 108 6.56 3.44 -5.04
N SER A 109 7.38 3.19 -4.04
CA SER A 109 6.98 3.46 -2.65
C SER A 109 6.77 4.95 -2.40
N THR A 110 7.63 5.81 -2.94
CA THR A 110 7.45 7.26 -2.87
C THR A 110 6.16 7.68 -3.57
N MET A 111 5.94 7.20 -4.79
CA MET A 111 4.74 7.48 -5.58
C MET A 111 3.46 7.10 -4.84
N VAL A 112 3.38 5.86 -4.37
CA VAL A 112 2.19 5.35 -3.67
C VAL A 112 1.98 6.10 -2.34
N THR A 113 3.05 6.44 -1.64
CA THR A 113 2.97 7.22 -0.40
C THR A 113 2.42 8.62 -0.65
N GLU A 114 2.85 9.30 -1.71
CA GLU A 114 2.30 10.59 -2.10
C GLU A 114 0.80 10.49 -2.42
N PHE A 115 0.39 9.48 -3.20
CA PHE A 115 -1.02 9.26 -3.54
C PHE A 115 -1.88 8.96 -2.30
N PHE A 116 -1.35 8.19 -1.37
CA PHE A 116 -2.00 7.96 -0.10
C PHE A 116 -2.15 9.25 0.71
N GLN A 117 -1.13 10.10 0.76
CA GLN A 117 -1.21 11.39 1.43
C GLN A 117 -2.15 12.38 0.73
N GLU A 118 -2.21 12.35 -0.61
CA GLU A 118 -3.17 13.14 -1.40
C GLU A 118 -4.62 12.69 -1.15
N GLY A 119 -4.83 11.46 -0.69
CA GLY A 119 -6.14 10.89 -0.39
C GLY A 119 -6.76 10.12 -1.54
N MET A 120 -5.94 9.67 -2.46
CA MET A 120 -6.38 8.80 -3.54
C MET A 120 -6.83 7.44 -3.01
N THR A 121 -6.13 6.91 -2.03
CA THR A 121 -6.54 5.75 -1.24
C THR A 121 -6.67 6.13 0.23
N ARG A 122 -7.55 5.45 0.96
CA ARG A 122 -7.73 5.59 2.40
C ARG A 122 -7.07 4.45 3.18
N CYS A 123 -6.69 3.38 2.51
CA CYS A 123 -6.06 2.21 3.13
C CYS A 123 -4.83 1.76 2.34
N LEU A 124 -3.66 1.91 2.94
CA LEU A 124 -2.41 1.41 2.40
C LEU A 124 -1.98 0.16 3.17
N ILE A 125 -1.79 -0.94 2.46
CA ILE A 125 -1.34 -2.21 3.02
C ILE A 125 0.09 -2.46 2.55
N GLY A 126 0.95 -2.88 3.44
CA GLY A 126 2.32 -3.18 3.05
C GLY A 126 3.08 -4.00 4.08
N THR A 127 4.27 -4.42 3.68
CA THR A 127 5.15 -5.17 4.57
C THR A 127 5.99 -4.23 5.43
N ARG A 128 6.40 -4.73 6.60
CA ARG A 128 7.31 -4.02 7.50
C ARG A 128 8.62 -3.63 6.82
N GLY A 129 9.12 -4.44 5.90
CA GLY A 129 10.34 -4.16 5.16
C GLY A 129 10.25 -2.89 4.31
N LEU A 130 9.05 -2.56 3.81
CA LEU A 130 8.83 -1.39 2.96
C LEU A 130 8.27 -0.19 3.74
N LEU A 131 7.32 -0.43 4.66
CA LEU A 131 6.68 0.61 5.49
C LEU A 131 7.39 0.82 6.84
N GLY A 132 8.49 0.10 7.06
CA GLY A 132 9.28 0.16 8.28
C GLY A 132 10.24 1.35 8.32
N GLU A 133 11.50 1.08 8.61
CA GLU A 133 12.51 2.11 8.81
C GLU A 133 12.68 3.02 7.58
N GLY A 134 12.70 4.34 7.81
CA GLY A 134 12.86 5.32 6.73
C GLY A 134 11.59 5.72 5.97
N TRP A 135 10.50 4.94 6.04
CA TRP A 135 9.25 5.33 5.39
C TRP A 135 8.56 6.48 6.16
N ASP A 136 8.10 7.50 5.46
CA ASP A 136 7.49 8.68 6.09
C ASP A 136 6.15 9.04 5.42
N ALA A 137 5.09 9.03 6.22
CA ALA A 137 3.79 9.53 5.83
C ALA A 137 3.13 10.24 7.04
N SER A 138 3.13 11.55 7.01
CA SER A 138 2.67 12.39 8.13
C SER A 138 1.15 12.36 8.34
N ARG A 139 0.39 11.93 7.33
CA ARG A 139 -1.08 11.95 7.37
C ARG A 139 -1.75 10.67 7.88
N ILE A 140 -0.99 9.72 8.38
CA ILE A 140 -1.55 8.49 8.98
C ILE A 140 -2.30 8.87 10.25
N ASN A 141 -3.54 8.39 10.39
CA ASN A 141 -4.32 8.52 11.61
C ASN A 141 -4.87 7.19 12.13
N VAL A 142 -4.75 6.10 11.37
CA VAL A 142 -5.03 4.74 11.83
C VAL A 142 -3.86 3.84 11.43
N LEU A 143 -3.34 3.09 12.40
CA LEU A 143 -2.32 2.07 12.17
C LEU A 143 -2.83 0.73 12.67
N VAL A 144 -2.88 -0.25 11.77
CA VAL A 144 -3.17 -1.65 12.07
C VAL A 144 -1.87 -2.43 11.94
N ASP A 145 -1.35 -2.90 13.05
CA ASP A 145 -0.10 -3.66 13.11
C ASP A 145 -0.43 -5.16 13.25
N LEU A 146 -0.23 -5.90 12.17
CA LEU A 146 -0.42 -7.35 12.09
C LEU A 146 0.92 -8.11 12.10
N THR A 147 2.00 -7.44 12.52
CA THR A 147 3.31 -8.07 12.60
C THR A 147 3.45 -8.93 13.85
N THR A 148 4.24 -9.99 13.74
CA THR A 148 4.57 -10.87 14.88
C THR A 148 5.69 -10.30 15.76
N VAL A 149 6.29 -9.16 15.38
CA VAL A 149 7.42 -8.57 16.08
C VAL A 149 7.00 -7.85 17.35
N THR A 150 7.45 -8.36 18.47
CA THR A 150 7.16 -7.85 19.81
C THR A 150 8.22 -6.89 20.37
N THR A 151 9.25 -6.53 19.59
CA THR A 151 10.26 -5.60 20.08
C THR A 151 9.69 -4.19 20.21
N SER A 152 9.75 -3.65 21.42
CA SER A 152 9.21 -2.32 21.76
C SER A 152 9.75 -1.18 20.86
N MET A 153 10.96 -1.33 20.33
CA MET A 153 11.57 -0.33 19.44
C MET A 153 10.85 -0.26 18.08
N SER A 154 10.57 -1.40 17.46
CA SER A 154 9.89 -1.45 16.14
C SER A 154 8.43 -0.96 16.25
N ILE A 155 7.73 -1.34 17.32
CA ILE A 155 6.36 -0.89 17.61
C ILE A 155 6.34 0.64 17.84
N ASN A 156 7.29 1.17 18.60
CA ASN A 156 7.35 2.60 18.89
C ASN A 156 7.72 3.43 17.65
N GLN A 157 8.52 2.91 16.73
CA GLN A 157 8.83 3.58 15.48
C GLN A 157 7.60 3.69 14.57
N LEU A 158 6.82 2.63 14.41
CA LEU A 158 5.58 2.63 13.64
C LEU A 158 4.51 3.54 14.29
N ARG A 159 4.31 3.42 15.60
CA ARG A 159 3.37 4.26 16.36
C ARG A 159 3.77 5.73 16.33
N GLY A 160 5.05 6.04 16.46
CA GLY A 160 5.56 7.41 16.40
C GLY A 160 5.23 8.13 15.09
N ARG A 161 5.03 7.37 14.01
CA ARG A 161 4.64 7.92 12.69
C ARG A 161 3.16 8.26 12.62
N SER A 162 2.29 7.40 13.16
CA SER A 162 0.86 7.67 13.22
C SER A 162 0.51 8.87 14.12
N MET A 163 1.44 9.26 15.00
CA MET A 163 1.31 10.40 15.91
C MET A 163 1.96 11.70 15.37
N ARG A 164 2.63 11.67 14.22
CA ARG A 164 3.19 12.89 13.63
C ARG A 164 2.07 13.82 13.21
N LEU A 165 2.20 15.08 13.62
CA LEU A 165 1.30 16.14 13.19
C LEU A 165 1.69 16.60 11.79
N ASP A 166 0.74 16.60 10.88
CA ASP A 166 0.86 17.29 9.60
C ASP A 166 0.52 18.78 9.81
N LYS A 167 1.29 19.67 9.19
CA LYS A 167 1.03 21.11 9.29
C LYS A 167 -0.34 21.52 8.74
N LEU A 168 -0.85 20.74 7.77
CA LEU A 168 -2.17 20.93 7.19
C LEU A 168 -3.28 20.16 7.95
N TRP A 169 -2.89 19.28 8.87
CA TRP A 169 -3.77 18.47 9.70
C TRP A 169 -3.33 18.50 11.17
N PRO A 170 -3.43 19.66 11.83
CA PRO A 170 -2.97 19.81 13.20
C PRO A 170 -3.80 19.03 14.22
N GLU A 171 -5.00 18.61 13.83
CA GLU A 171 -5.90 17.76 14.64
C GLU A 171 -6.01 16.38 14.00
N LYS A 172 -5.54 15.34 14.67
CA LYS A 172 -5.67 13.93 14.29
C LYS A 172 -6.73 13.24 15.11
#